data_67133450e4a8ac2a4fb7826fa6ce93b0
#
_entry.id   67133450e4a8ac2a4fb7826fa6ce93b0
#
_cell.length_a   1.000
_cell.length_b   1.000
_cell.length_c   1.000
_cell.angle_alpha   90.00
_cell.angle_beta   90.00
_cell.angle_gamma   90.00
#
_symmetry.space_group_name_H-M   'P 1'
#
loop_
_entity.id
_entity.type
_entity.pdbx_description
1 polymer ?
#
loop_
_entity_poly.entity_id
_entity_poly.type
_entity_poly.pdbx_seq_one_letter_code
_entity_poly.pdbx_strand_id
1 'polypeptide(L)'
;LLSGCKRYDPVETTETPPPVVVQEESTGSETLETEQETEGTAAPEPVEVTTAEEPEPPERRPVKVKGIYLSAHVAGNEEKMQEMIQKIDETEINAVVIDVKDDNGRITFQMDQPLVEETGAVEAFIPDIQGLMDTLKEHNIYTIARVVSFRDPYLAEKKPELALKLADGSLY
;
A
#
# COMPACT_ATOMS: atom_id res chain seq x y z
N LEU A 1 26.41 -38.43 -6.19
CA LEU A 1 24.97 -38.60 -6.41
C LEU A 1 24.32 -37.22 -6.24
N LEU A 2 24.24 -36.48 -7.37
CA LEU A 2 23.54 -35.18 -7.44
C LEU A 2 22.07 -35.47 -7.83
N SER A 3 21.15 -35.32 -6.88
CA SER A 3 19.71 -35.43 -7.12
C SER A 3 19.23 -34.11 -7.75
N GLY A 4 18.65 -34.21 -8.96
CA GLY A 4 18.29 -33.07 -9.79
C GLY A 4 17.13 -32.26 -9.20
N CYS A 5 17.31 -30.94 -9.24
CA CYS A 5 16.22 -29.97 -9.08
C CYS A 5 15.20 -30.18 -10.21
N LYS A 6 13.97 -30.49 -9.86
CA LYS A 6 12.85 -30.49 -10.83
C LYS A 6 12.61 -29.04 -11.29
N ARG A 7 12.67 -28.85 -12.61
CA ARG A 7 12.31 -27.60 -13.26
C ARG A 7 10.80 -27.42 -13.09
N TYR A 8 10.38 -26.25 -12.62
CA TYR A 8 8.96 -25.85 -12.53
C TYR A 8 8.48 -25.49 -13.95
N ASP A 9 7.50 -26.24 -14.46
CA ASP A 9 6.81 -25.90 -15.69
C ASP A 9 5.57 -25.05 -15.31
N PRO A 10 5.42 -23.82 -15.85
CA PRO A 10 4.25 -23.01 -15.58
C PRO A 10 3.01 -23.64 -16.18
N VAL A 11 1.97 -23.82 -15.36
CA VAL A 11 0.64 -24.25 -15.80
C VAL A 11 -0.01 -23.06 -16.53
N GLU A 12 -0.27 -23.20 -17.82
CA GLU A 12 -1.08 -22.26 -18.58
C GLU A 12 -2.55 -22.38 -18.12
N THR A 13 -2.99 -21.47 -17.24
CA THR A 13 -4.39 -21.32 -16.89
C THR A 13 -5.06 -20.37 -17.87
N THR A 14 -5.71 -20.93 -18.91
CA THR A 14 -6.64 -20.22 -19.80
C THR A 14 -8.05 -20.25 -19.22
N GLU A 15 -8.27 -19.70 -18.04
CA GLU A 15 -9.62 -19.46 -17.54
C GLU A 15 -9.76 -17.98 -17.16
N THR A 16 -10.51 -17.27 -18.01
CA THR A 16 -10.98 -15.92 -17.73
C THR A 16 -12.07 -16.01 -16.66
N PRO A 17 -11.95 -15.29 -15.53
CA PRO A 17 -13.00 -15.30 -14.52
C PRO A 17 -14.28 -14.66 -15.10
N PRO A 18 -15.49 -15.16 -14.73
CA PRO A 18 -16.74 -14.59 -15.20
C PRO A 18 -16.96 -13.17 -14.67
N PRO A 19 -17.70 -12.32 -15.41
CA PRO A 19 -17.96 -10.95 -14.98
C PRO A 19 -18.81 -10.91 -13.72
N VAL A 20 -18.40 -10.09 -12.75
CA VAL A 20 -19.16 -9.82 -11.52
C VAL A 20 -20.39 -8.98 -11.91
N VAL A 21 -21.58 -9.56 -11.79
CA VAL A 21 -22.84 -8.85 -11.95
C VAL A 21 -23.16 -8.15 -10.62
N VAL A 22 -23.05 -6.82 -10.60
CA VAL A 22 -23.54 -5.99 -9.52
C VAL A 22 -25.03 -5.83 -9.71
N GLN A 23 -25.85 -6.40 -8.84
CA GLN A 23 -27.29 -6.15 -8.78
C GLN A 23 -27.53 -4.86 -7.99
N GLU A 24 -28.04 -3.84 -8.65
CA GLU A 24 -28.60 -2.66 -8.02
C GLU A 24 -30.00 -3.01 -7.46
N GLU A 25 -30.13 -3.06 -6.15
CA GLU A 25 -31.45 -3.11 -5.50
C GLU A 25 -32.04 -1.72 -5.47
N SER A 26 -33.10 -1.54 -6.28
CA SER A 26 -33.99 -0.39 -6.29
C SER A 26 -34.96 -0.51 -5.13
N THR A 27 -34.80 0.30 -4.07
CA THR A 27 -35.85 0.52 -3.07
C THR A 27 -36.69 1.73 -3.47
N GLY A 28 -37.94 1.43 -3.79
CA GLY A 28 -38.98 2.45 -4.06
C GLY A 28 -39.28 3.27 -2.81
N SER A 29 -39.47 4.57 -2.99
CA SER A 29 -40.02 5.48 -1.99
C SER A 29 -41.34 6.03 -2.46
N GLU A 30 -42.35 5.87 -1.62
CA GLU A 30 -43.70 6.36 -1.78
C GLU A 30 -43.76 7.89 -1.75
N THR A 31 -44.66 8.39 -2.61
CA THR A 31 -45.06 9.77 -2.82
C THR A 31 -45.94 10.25 -1.66
N LEU A 32 -45.68 11.43 -1.13
CA LEU A 32 -46.68 12.27 -0.50
C LEU A 32 -46.61 13.67 -1.11
N GLU A 33 -47.68 14.01 -1.83
CA GLU A 33 -47.96 15.33 -2.39
C GLU A 33 -48.28 16.33 -1.25
N THR A 34 -47.71 17.52 -1.36
CA THR A 34 -48.31 18.74 -0.83
C THR A 34 -47.94 19.92 -1.72
N GLU A 35 -48.95 20.44 -2.39
CA GLU A 35 -48.91 21.66 -3.18
C GLU A 35 -48.69 22.88 -2.28
N GLN A 36 -47.78 23.79 -2.71
CA GLN A 36 -48.00 25.24 -2.53
C GLN A 36 -47.11 26.00 -3.55
N GLU A 37 -47.84 26.80 -4.36
CA GLU A 37 -47.29 27.79 -5.29
C GLU A 37 -46.60 28.93 -4.55
N THR A 38 -45.49 29.43 -5.15
CA THR A 38 -45.26 30.89 -5.35
C THR A 38 -44.05 31.12 -6.28
N GLU A 39 -44.36 31.84 -7.35
CA GLU A 39 -43.62 32.84 -8.14
C GLU A 39 -42.07 32.86 -8.15
N GLY A 40 -41.59 32.68 -9.38
CA GLY A 40 -40.64 33.53 -10.12
C GLY A 40 -39.28 33.87 -9.52
N THR A 41 -38.21 33.31 -10.10
CA THR A 41 -37.00 34.10 -10.38
C THR A 41 -36.04 33.23 -11.25
N ALA A 42 -35.62 33.85 -12.37
CA ALA A 42 -34.51 33.62 -13.24
C ALA A 42 -33.70 32.30 -13.10
N ALA A 43 -33.59 31.57 -14.23
CA ALA A 43 -32.66 30.48 -14.43
C ALA A 43 -31.20 30.94 -14.20
N PRO A 44 -30.39 30.21 -13.45
CA PRO A 44 -28.95 30.43 -13.46
C PRO A 44 -28.37 29.89 -14.77
N GLU A 45 -27.50 30.70 -15.36
CA GLU A 45 -26.68 30.34 -16.52
C GLU A 45 -25.83 29.08 -16.22
N PRO A 46 -25.56 28.21 -17.22
CA PRO A 46 -24.72 27.05 -17.01
C PRO A 46 -23.29 27.48 -16.68
N VAL A 47 -22.86 27.21 -15.47
CA VAL A 47 -21.47 27.35 -15.06
C VAL A 47 -20.67 26.29 -15.84
N GLU A 48 -19.85 26.71 -16.78
CA GLU A 48 -18.84 25.84 -17.40
C GLU A 48 -17.91 25.32 -16.29
N VAL A 49 -18.13 24.08 -15.89
CA VAL A 49 -17.18 23.36 -15.05
C VAL A 49 -15.95 23.06 -15.93
N THR A 50 -14.97 23.93 -15.84
CA THR A 50 -13.65 23.65 -16.40
C THR A 50 -13.10 22.44 -15.63
N THR A 51 -13.21 21.27 -16.24
CA THR A 51 -12.56 20.06 -15.76
C THR A 51 -11.06 20.33 -15.84
N ALA A 52 -10.44 20.63 -14.69
CA ALA A 52 -8.99 20.69 -14.61
C ALA A 52 -8.49 19.27 -14.98
N GLU A 53 -7.77 19.15 -16.07
CA GLU A 53 -7.07 17.93 -16.46
C GLU A 53 -6.15 17.55 -15.32
N GLU A 54 -6.46 16.42 -14.66
CA GLU A 54 -5.59 15.80 -13.67
C GLU A 54 -4.27 15.45 -14.39
N PRO A 55 -3.10 15.89 -13.85
CA PRO A 55 -1.84 15.66 -14.54
C PRO A 55 -1.65 14.15 -14.76
N GLU A 56 -1.41 13.77 -16.01
CA GLU A 56 -1.13 12.37 -16.36
C GLU A 56 0.01 11.84 -15.47
N PRO A 57 -0.15 10.64 -14.89
CA PRO A 57 0.88 10.06 -14.06
C PRO A 57 2.18 9.90 -14.86
N PRO A 58 3.35 10.19 -14.29
CA PRO A 58 4.61 10.13 -15.00
C PRO A 58 4.83 8.75 -15.63
N GLU A 59 5.26 8.74 -16.89
CA GLU A 59 5.52 7.51 -17.66
C GLU A 59 6.49 6.59 -16.88
N ARG A 60 6.01 5.45 -16.40
CA ARG A 60 6.80 4.49 -15.63
C ARG A 60 7.68 3.69 -16.57
N ARG A 61 8.97 3.98 -16.59
CA ARG A 61 9.95 3.19 -17.33
C ARG A 61 10.35 1.97 -16.52
N PRO A 62 10.44 0.77 -17.14
CA PRO A 62 10.90 -0.42 -16.44
C PRO A 62 12.36 -0.25 -16.00
N VAL A 63 12.63 -0.48 -14.72
CA VAL A 63 13.97 -0.44 -14.15
C VAL A 63 14.47 -1.86 -13.96
N LYS A 64 15.68 -2.17 -14.47
CA LYS A 64 16.34 -3.47 -14.19
C LYS A 64 16.90 -3.42 -12.77
N VAL A 65 16.19 -4.00 -11.83
CA VAL A 65 16.54 -3.97 -10.40
C VAL A 65 17.55 -5.06 -10.06
N LYS A 66 18.64 -4.65 -9.36
CA LYS A 66 19.55 -5.50 -8.64
C LYS A 66 19.52 -5.03 -7.18
N GLY A 67 18.62 -5.60 -6.40
CA GLY A 67 18.28 -5.09 -5.06
C GLY A 67 18.78 -5.98 -3.93
N ILE A 68 18.94 -5.36 -2.76
CA ILE A 68 19.17 -6.05 -1.49
C ILE A 68 18.05 -5.70 -0.51
N TYR A 69 17.76 -6.60 0.42
CA TYR A 69 16.83 -6.35 1.51
C TYR A 69 17.57 -5.76 2.72
N LEU A 70 16.98 -4.70 3.29
CA LEU A 70 17.42 -4.06 4.52
C LEU A 70 16.27 -4.09 5.52
N SER A 71 16.53 -4.67 6.70
CA SER A 71 15.53 -4.59 7.77
C SER A 71 15.35 -3.14 8.25
N ALA A 72 14.19 -2.83 8.84
CA ALA A 72 13.91 -1.51 9.39
C ALA A 72 14.96 -1.05 10.41
N HIS A 73 15.53 -1.97 11.19
CA HIS A 73 16.62 -1.67 12.14
C HIS A 73 17.93 -1.22 11.46
N VAL A 74 18.22 -1.75 10.28
CA VAL A 74 19.37 -1.30 9.49
C VAL A 74 19.06 0.02 8.82
N ALA A 75 17.88 0.14 8.22
CA ALA A 75 17.42 1.34 7.54
C ALA A 75 17.30 2.57 8.47
N GLY A 76 16.95 2.34 9.73
CA GLY A 76 16.85 3.39 10.75
C GLY A 76 18.16 3.71 11.49
N ASN A 77 19.26 3.00 11.18
CA ASN A 77 20.56 3.27 11.77
C ASN A 77 21.45 4.00 10.76
N GLU A 78 21.72 5.28 11.02
CA GLU A 78 22.43 6.18 10.11
C GLU A 78 23.82 5.62 9.72
N GLU A 79 24.63 5.16 10.68
CA GLU A 79 25.97 4.65 10.44
C GLU A 79 25.94 3.42 9.51
N LYS A 80 25.02 2.46 9.79
CA LYS A 80 24.86 1.26 8.95
C LYS A 80 24.35 1.61 7.56
N MET A 81 23.46 2.60 7.45
CA MET A 81 22.97 3.05 6.14
C MET A 81 24.04 3.70 5.32
N GLN A 82 24.90 4.55 5.91
CA GLN A 82 26.03 5.14 5.23
C GLN A 82 27.00 4.08 4.71
N GLU A 83 27.37 3.08 5.53
CA GLU A 83 28.18 1.95 5.10
C GLU A 83 27.53 1.16 3.95
N MET A 84 26.21 0.99 4.00
CA MET A 84 25.48 0.25 2.98
C MET A 84 25.40 1.02 1.66
N ILE A 85 25.14 2.33 1.71
CA ILE A 85 25.12 3.20 0.55
C ILE A 85 26.49 3.21 -0.13
N GLN A 86 27.57 3.31 0.64
CA GLN A 86 28.92 3.22 0.08
C GLN A 86 29.15 1.91 -0.67
N LYS A 87 28.73 0.77 -0.10
CA LYS A 87 28.83 -0.54 -0.77
C LYS A 87 27.97 -0.63 -2.03
N ILE A 88 26.80 0.01 -2.03
CA ILE A 88 25.94 0.06 -3.21
C ILE A 88 26.60 0.88 -4.32
N ASP A 89 27.16 2.05 -3.99
CA ASP A 89 27.85 2.92 -4.95
C ASP A 89 29.09 2.26 -5.59
N GLU A 90 29.72 1.34 -4.87
CA GLU A 90 30.91 0.58 -5.35
C GLU A 90 30.54 -0.68 -6.16
N THR A 91 29.24 -1.01 -6.28
CA THR A 91 28.78 -2.27 -6.88
C THR A 91 27.73 -2.04 -7.98
N GLU A 92 27.22 -3.12 -8.55
CA GLU A 92 26.11 -3.10 -9.50
C GLU A 92 24.69 -3.08 -8.86
N ILE A 93 24.62 -3.02 -7.53
CA ILE A 93 23.37 -2.92 -6.78
C ILE A 93 22.79 -1.52 -7.01
N ASN A 94 21.50 -1.46 -7.32
CA ASN A 94 20.81 -0.21 -7.63
C ASN A 94 19.45 -0.06 -6.93
N ALA A 95 19.16 -0.96 -5.99
CA ALA A 95 17.89 -0.91 -5.28
C ALA A 95 18.00 -1.48 -3.87
N VAL A 96 17.12 -1.00 -2.99
CA VAL A 96 16.91 -1.53 -1.65
C VAL A 96 15.45 -1.86 -1.41
N VAL A 97 15.20 -2.97 -0.71
CA VAL A 97 13.88 -3.33 -0.20
C VAL A 97 13.86 -3.01 1.28
N ILE A 98 12.94 -2.16 1.72
CA ILE A 98 12.82 -1.70 3.11
C ILE A 98 11.46 -2.10 3.68
N ASP A 99 11.42 -2.60 4.91
CA ASP A 99 10.18 -2.89 5.61
C ASP A 99 9.45 -1.60 5.97
N VAL A 100 8.26 -1.43 5.42
CA VAL A 100 7.27 -0.42 5.84
C VAL A 100 6.39 -0.99 6.94
N LYS A 101 5.97 -2.25 6.79
CA LYS A 101 5.24 -3.01 7.78
C LYS A 101 5.88 -4.39 7.92
N ASP A 102 6.28 -4.72 9.13
CA ASP A 102 7.01 -5.95 9.43
C ASP A 102 6.11 -7.19 9.62
N ASP A 103 6.72 -8.35 9.88
CA ASP A 103 6.03 -9.62 10.10
C ASP A 103 5.26 -9.69 11.43
N ASN A 104 5.44 -8.73 12.33
CA ASN A 104 4.72 -8.62 13.59
C ASN A 104 3.51 -7.67 13.50
N GLY A 105 3.29 -7.05 12.33
CA GLY A 105 2.23 -6.06 12.11
C GLY A 105 2.62 -4.64 12.51
N ARG A 106 3.91 -4.38 12.77
CA ARG A 106 4.39 -3.04 13.16
C ARG A 106 4.72 -2.20 11.95
N ILE A 107 4.32 -0.93 12.02
CA ILE A 107 4.71 0.11 11.07
C ILE A 107 6.04 0.69 11.53
N THR A 108 7.01 0.71 10.63
CA THR A 108 8.42 0.94 10.99
C THR A 108 8.84 2.41 11.11
N PHE A 109 7.95 3.33 10.80
CA PHE A 109 8.14 4.78 10.92
C PHE A 109 6.83 5.49 11.27
N GLN A 110 6.90 6.72 11.74
CA GLN A 110 5.71 7.53 12.05
C GLN A 110 4.95 7.90 10.77
N MET A 111 3.63 7.66 10.77
CA MET A 111 2.72 8.05 9.69
C MET A 111 1.37 8.49 10.24
N ASP A 112 0.74 9.45 9.57
CA ASP A 112 -0.58 9.97 9.91
C ASP A 112 -1.65 9.18 9.15
N GLN A 113 -2.06 8.05 9.74
CA GLN A 113 -3.08 7.18 9.17
C GLN A 113 -4.04 6.72 10.29
N PRO A 114 -5.36 6.99 10.18
CA PRO A 114 -6.31 6.79 11.29
C PRO A 114 -6.28 5.40 11.93
N LEU A 115 -6.21 4.34 11.12
CA LEU A 115 -6.15 2.96 11.64
C LEU A 115 -4.83 2.68 12.39
N VAL A 116 -3.73 3.25 11.93
CA VAL A 116 -2.41 3.10 12.55
C VAL A 116 -2.38 3.81 13.91
N GLU A 117 -2.94 5.01 13.98
CA GLU A 117 -3.07 5.77 15.22
C GLU A 117 -4.00 5.06 16.22
N GLU A 118 -5.18 4.61 15.76
CA GLU A 118 -6.16 3.90 16.59
C GLU A 118 -5.58 2.63 17.20
N THR A 119 -4.82 1.87 16.44
CA THR A 119 -4.23 0.60 16.90
C THR A 119 -2.92 0.78 17.66
N GLY A 120 -2.22 1.91 17.49
CA GLY A 120 -0.90 2.13 18.02
C GLY A 120 0.15 1.22 17.37
N ALA A 121 0.00 0.93 16.07
CA ALA A 121 0.83 -0.03 15.35
C ALA A 121 2.26 0.48 15.07
N VAL A 122 2.53 1.78 15.27
CA VAL A 122 3.87 2.35 15.02
C VAL A 122 4.89 1.80 16.00
N GLU A 123 6.01 1.33 15.46
CA GLU A 123 7.27 1.07 16.16
C GLU A 123 8.40 1.71 15.32
N ALA A 124 8.70 2.97 15.62
CA ALA A 124 9.52 3.84 14.77
C ALA A 124 11.01 3.44 14.77
N PHE A 125 11.32 2.29 14.13
CA PHE A 125 12.70 1.86 13.89
C PHE A 125 13.43 2.82 12.95
N ILE A 126 12.70 3.49 12.03
CA ILE A 126 13.20 4.50 11.11
C ILE A 126 12.70 5.86 11.59
N PRO A 127 13.52 6.64 12.32
CA PRO A 127 13.06 7.90 12.93
C PRO A 127 12.81 9.00 11.89
N ASP A 128 13.56 9.03 10.78
CA ASP A 128 13.42 9.98 9.69
C ASP A 128 13.33 9.26 8.33
N ILE A 129 12.13 8.85 7.98
CA ILE A 129 11.88 8.17 6.70
C ILE A 129 12.09 9.12 5.52
N GLN A 130 11.76 10.40 5.66
CA GLN A 130 11.91 11.37 4.57
C GLN A 130 13.38 11.63 4.26
N GLY A 131 14.21 11.88 5.27
CA GLY A 131 15.65 12.04 5.10
C GLY A 131 16.31 10.80 4.49
N LEU A 132 15.87 9.60 4.90
CA LEU A 132 16.33 8.35 4.30
C LEU A 132 15.96 8.27 2.81
N MET A 133 14.71 8.61 2.43
CA MET A 133 14.28 8.58 1.03
C MET A 133 15.05 9.59 0.18
N ASP A 134 15.29 10.79 0.69
CA ASP A 134 16.04 11.83 0.00
C ASP A 134 17.50 11.39 -0.23
N THR A 135 18.15 10.81 0.78
CA THR A 135 19.51 10.26 0.67
C THR A 135 19.60 9.15 -0.38
N LEU A 136 18.67 8.17 -0.35
CA LEU A 136 18.65 7.09 -1.33
C LEU A 136 18.45 7.61 -2.76
N LYS A 137 17.61 8.63 -2.93
CA LYS A 137 17.36 9.29 -4.20
C LYS A 137 18.59 10.03 -4.73
N GLU A 138 19.33 10.74 -3.86
CA GLU A 138 20.59 11.41 -4.22
C GLU A 138 21.63 10.44 -4.77
N HIS A 139 21.68 9.21 -4.22
CA HIS A 139 22.54 8.12 -4.70
C HIS A 139 21.93 7.30 -5.86
N ASN A 140 20.77 7.73 -6.42
CA ASN A 140 20.05 7.01 -7.49
C ASN A 140 19.69 5.56 -7.13
N ILE A 141 19.45 5.28 -5.86
CA ILE A 141 19.05 3.97 -5.36
C ILE A 141 17.52 3.84 -5.43
N TYR A 142 17.03 2.85 -6.19
CA TYR A 142 15.61 2.57 -6.31
C TYR A 142 15.09 1.93 -5.02
N THR A 143 14.04 2.53 -4.43
CA THR A 143 13.48 2.05 -3.17
C THR A 143 12.22 1.24 -3.41
N ILE A 144 12.16 0.07 -2.77
CA ILE A 144 11.02 -0.86 -2.82
C ILE A 144 10.48 -1.01 -1.40
N ALA A 145 9.22 -0.65 -1.20
CA ALA A 145 8.52 -0.84 0.07
C ALA A 145 8.07 -2.31 0.23
N ARG A 146 8.42 -2.95 1.35
CA ARG A 146 7.89 -4.24 1.74
C ARG A 146 6.80 -4.05 2.78
N VAL A 147 5.59 -4.55 2.46
CA VAL A 147 4.43 -4.51 3.35
C VAL A 147 3.91 -5.93 3.54
N VAL A 148 3.99 -6.45 4.77
CA VAL A 148 3.43 -7.76 5.11
C VAL A 148 1.92 -7.64 5.28
N SER A 149 1.15 -8.22 4.34
CA SER A 149 -0.30 -8.00 4.26
C SER A 149 -1.13 -9.00 5.06
N PHE A 150 -0.78 -10.29 5.03
CA PHE A 150 -1.61 -11.35 5.60
C PHE A 150 -1.13 -11.89 6.95
N ARG A 151 0.08 -11.57 7.35
CA ARG A 151 0.59 -11.88 8.68
C ARG A 151 0.61 -10.62 9.52
N ASP A 152 -0.38 -10.48 10.39
CA ASP A 152 -0.54 -9.32 11.24
C ASP A 152 -1.11 -9.72 12.61
N PRO A 153 -0.31 -10.33 13.47
CA PRO A 153 -0.75 -10.73 14.80
C PRO A 153 -1.13 -9.52 15.65
N TYR A 154 -0.48 -8.37 15.44
CA TYR A 154 -0.77 -7.17 16.20
C TYR A 154 -2.15 -6.60 15.86
N LEU A 155 -2.48 -6.47 14.58
CA LEU A 155 -3.81 -6.01 14.17
C LEU A 155 -4.89 -7.02 14.57
N ALA A 156 -4.63 -8.31 14.45
CA ALA A 156 -5.55 -9.37 14.88
C ALA A 156 -5.90 -9.28 16.38
N GLU A 157 -4.93 -8.90 17.22
CA GLU A 157 -5.16 -8.68 18.67
C GLU A 157 -5.97 -7.38 18.93
N LYS A 158 -5.63 -6.29 18.23
CA LYS A 158 -6.27 -4.97 18.41
C LYS A 158 -7.65 -4.86 17.77
N LYS A 159 -7.87 -5.58 16.67
CA LYS A 159 -9.10 -5.58 15.86
C LYS A 159 -9.52 -7.03 15.54
N PRO A 160 -9.99 -7.80 16.54
CA PRO A 160 -10.35 -9.22 16.36
C PRO A 160 -11.46 -9.45 15.30
N GLU A 161 -12.24 -8.42 15.00
CA GLU A 161 -13.26 -8.45 13.95
C GLU A 161 -12.68 -8.55 12.53
N LEU A 162 -11.43 -8.10 12.34
CA LEU A 162 -10.70 -8.15 11.05
C LEU A 162 -9.84 -9.41 10.92
N ALA A 163 -9.73 -10.22 11.98
CA ALA A 163 -8.87 -11.39 12.00
C ALA A 163 -9.56 -12.65 11.49
N LEU A 164 -8.76 -13.55 10.93
CA LEU A 164 -9.20 -14.92 10.65
C LEU A 164 -9.49 -15.64 11.97
N LYS A 165 -10.58 -16.43 11.99
CA LYS A 165 -11.01 -17.17 13.16
C LYS A 165 -11.07 -18.66 12.87
N LEU A 166 -10.72 -19.46 13.86
CA LEU A 166 -10.95 -20.91 13.86
C LEU A 166 -12.45 -21.22 14.02
N ALA A 167 -12.83 -22.48 13.81
CA ALA A 167 -14.23 -22.93 13.91
C ALA A 167 -14.84 -22.74 15.29
N ASP A 168 -14.01 -22.69 16.35
CA ASP A 168 -14.41 -22.43 17.75
C ASP A 168 -14.49 -20.91 18.08
N GLY A 169 -14.21 -20.03 17.09
CA GLY A 169 -14.24 -18.57 17.24
C GLY A 169 -12.96 -17.94 17.81
N SER A 170 -11.95 -18.74 18.15
CA SER A 170 -10.64 -18.23 18.54
C SER A 170 -9.89 -17.62 17.36
N LEU A 171 -8.92 -16.74 17.63
CA LEU A 171 -8.04 -16.19 16.60
C LEU A 171 -7.16 -17.29 16.01
N TYR A 172 -6.95 -17.22 14.68
CA TYR A 172 -6.03 -18.14 13.99
C TYR A 172 -4.58 -17.78 14.28
#